data_8f5ccc21398e6b8d69f27f1b6ed6d97f
#
_entry.id   8f5ccc21398e6b8d69f27f1b6ed6d97f
#
_cell.length_a   1.000
_cell.length_b   1.000
_cell.length_c   1.000
_cell.angle_alpha   90.00
_cell.angle_beta   90.00
_cell.angle_gamma   90.00
#
_symmetry.space_group_name_H-M   'P 1'
#
loop_
_entity.id
_entity.type
_entity.pdbx_description
1 polymer ?
#
loop_
_entity_poly.entity_id
_entity_poly.type
_entity_poly.pdbx_seq_one_letter_code
_entity_poly.pdbx_strand_id
1 'polypeptide(L)'
;VHAGAEVLAAVRDHDPVLVVLDLQIGNMGGMAACLDLRLEERAERIPPQRVVMLLDRDADEFLAKRAEADAWIVKPIDALLLRRTARDVLADA
;
A
#
# COMPACT_ATOMS: atom_id res chain seq x y z
N VAL A 1 -6.73 -4.00 8.16
CA VAL A 1 -7.34 -2.66 8.10
C VAL A 1 -8.48 -2.67 7.11
N HIS A 2 -9.66 -2.19 7.50
CA HIS A 2 -10.88 -2.34 6.71
C HIS A 2 -11.32 -1.08 5.97
N ALA A 3 -10.80 0.08 6.31
CA ALA A 3 -11.17 1.32 5.65
C ALA A 3 -9.95 2.23 5.52
N GLY A 4 -9.97 3.11 4.50
CA GLY A 4 -8.84 3.99 4.21
C GLY A 4 -8.46 4.90 5.37
N ALA A 5 -9.45 5.44 6.09
CA ALA A 5 -9.17 6.29 7.24
C ALA A 5 -8.46 5.55 8.37
N GLU A 6 -8.75 4.25 8.53
CA GLU A 6 -8.10 3.42 9.53
C GLU A 6 -6.63 3.12 9.18
N VAL A 7 -6.29 3.12 7.89
CA VAL A 7 -4.92 2.89 7.44
C VAL A 7 -4.01 3.99 7.97
N LEU A 8 -4.40 5.24 7.81
CA LEU A 8 -3.59 6.36 8.29
C LEU A 8 -3.40 6.33 9.80
N ALA A 9 -4.48 6.05 10.53
CA ALA A 9 -4.40 5.93 11.99
C ALA A 9 -3.47 4.79 12.41
N ALA A 10 -3.55 3.63 11.75
CA ALA A 10 -2.70 2.49 12.04
C ALA A 10 -1.23 2.80 11.76
N VAL A 11 -0.92 3.52 10.69
CA VAL A 11 0.44 3.93 10.36
C VAL A 11 1.01 4.85 11.44
N ARG A 12 0.22 5.83 11.88
CA ARG A 12 0.65 6.75 12.94
C ARG A 12 0.91 6.02 14.27
N ASP A 13 0.04 5.06 14.60
CA ASP A 13 0.08 4.40 15.91
C ASP A 13 1.15 3.32 15.98
N HIS A 14 1.42 2.62 14.87
CA HIS A 14 2.26 1.43 14.86
C HIS A 14 3.60 1.60 14.14
N ASP A 15 3.76 2.64 13.34
CA ASP A 15 4.97 2.92 12.55
C ASP A 15 5.48 1.65 11.84
N PRO A 16 4.67 1.04 10.96
CA PRO A 16 5.04 -0.22 10.32
C PRO A 16 6.20 -0.06 9.35
N VAL A 17 6.95 -1.14 9.12
CA VAL A 17 8.02 -1.15 8.11
C VAL A 17 7.46 -1.35 6.71
N LEU A 18 6.29 -1.93 6.58
CA LEU A 18 5.64 -2.20 5.30
C LEU A 18 4.14 -2.10 5.46
N VAL A 19 3.48 -1.46 4.49
CA VAL A 19 2.02 -1.37 4.43
C VAL A 19 1.55 -2.19 3.24
N VAL A 20 0.65 -3.14 3.46
CA VAL A 20 0.04 -3.93 2.39
C VAL A 20 -1.42 -3.52 2.28
N LEU A 21 -1.82 -2.99 1.12
CA LEU A 21 -3.17 -2.48 0.89
C LEU A 21 -3.88 -3.28 -0.19
N ASP A 22 -5.09 -3.73 0.10
CA ASP A 22 -5.96 -4.31 -0.92
C ASP A 22 -6.63 -3.16 -1.68
N LEU A 23 -6.62 -3.20 -3.02
CA LEU A 23 -7.23 -2.15 -3.84
C LEU A 23 -8.72 -1.96 -3.51
N GLN A 24 -9.38 -3.00 -3.04
CA GLN A 24 -10.82 -3.02 -2.78
C GLN A 24 -11.20 -2.88 -1.31
N ILE A 25 -10.40 -2.20 -0.50
CA ILE A 25 -10.71 -2.05 0.92
C ILE A 25 -11.70 -0.91 1.17
N GLY A 26 -12.74 -1.23 1.95
CA GLY A 26 -13.70 -0.22 2.42
C GLY A 26 -14.31 0.62 1.31
N ASN A 27 -14.91 1.75 1.69
CA ASN A 27 -15.52 2.67 0.74
C ASN A 27 -14.52 3.57 0.04
N MET A 28 -13.36 3.79 0.65
CA MET A 28 -12.29 4.61 0.05
C MET A 28 -11.45 3.85 -0.95
N GLY A 29 -11.32 2.53 -0.79
CA GLY A 29 -10.45 1.71 -1.61
C GLY A 29 -8.97 1.88 -1.26
N GLY A 30 -8.16 0.93 -1.71
CA GLY A 30 -6.72 0.95 -1.46
C GLY A 30 -6.01 2.09 -2.17
N MET A 31 -6.50 2.50 -3.35
CA MET A 31 -5.93 3.61 -4.09
C MET A 31 -6.01 4.92 -3.29
N ALA A 32 -7.20 5.23 -2.76
CA ALA A 32 -7.38 6.44 -1.97
C ALA A 32 -6.56 6.40 -0.68
N ALA A 33 -6.50 5.25 -0.02
CA ALA A 33 -5.70 5.08 1.18
C ALA A 33 -4.21 5.32 0.91
N CYS A 34 -3.70 4.81 -0.21
CA CYS A 34 -2.31 5.00 -0.59
C CYS A 34 -2.02 6.47 -0.90
N LEU A 35 -2.91 7.13 -1.63
CA LEU A 35 -2.76 8.56 -1.93
C LEU A 35 -2.77 9.42 -0.66
N ASP A 36 -3.62 9.07 0.31
CA ASP A 36 -3.64 9.75 1.61
C ASP A 36 -2.29 9.61 2.33
N LEU A 37 -1.72 8.42 2.33
CA LEU A 37 -0.40 8.21 2.93
C LEU A 37 0.65 9.08 2.25
N ARG A 38 0.63 9.16 0.91
CA ARG A 38 1.59 9.97 0.16
C ARG A 38 1.43 11.46 0.46
N LEU A 39 0.20 11.94 0.61
CA LEU A 39 -0.05 13.34 0.98
C LEU A 39 0.50 13.64 2.38
N GLU A 40 0.28 12.74 3.33
CA GLU A 40 0.77 12.92 4.69
C GLU A 40 2.30 12.89 4.75
N GLU A 41 2.95 12.04 3.94
CA GLU A 41 4.41 12.03 3.81
C GLU A 41 4.94 13.36 3.28
N ARG A 42 4.32 13.89 2.23
CA ARG A 42 4.74 15.17 1.64
C ARG A 42 4.55 16.33 2.59
N ALA A 43 3.55 16.24 3.46
CA ALA A 43 3.32 17.23 4.50
C ALA A 43 4.17 17.01 5.75
N GLU A 44 5.01 15.99 5.74
CA GLU A 44 5.92 15.62 6.83
C GLU A 44 5.17 15.28 8.14
N ARG A 45 3.92 14.77 8.02
CA ARG A 45 3.15 14.34 9.19
C ARG A 45 3.42 12.91 9.57
N ILE A 46 3.89 12.09 8.62
CA ILE A 46 4.32 10.71 8.86
C ILE A 46 5.62 10.47 8.11
N PRO A 47 6.47 9.52 8.56
CA PRO A 47 7.67 9.14 7.83
C PRO A 47 7.30 8.42 6.53
N PRO A 48 8.22 8.37 5.55
CA PRO A 48 7.96 7.65 4.29
C PRO A 48 7.57 6.19 4.54
N GLN A 49 6.57 5.72 3.80
CA GLN A 49 6.03 4.38 3.91
C GLN A 49 6.36 3.55 2.68
N ARG A 50 6.58 2.26 2.87
CA ARG A 50 6.70 1.30 1.78
C ARG A 50 5.36 0.62 1.61
N VAL A 51 4.78 0.69 0.42
CA VAL A 51 3.42 0.21 0.15
C VAL A 51 3.44 -0.84 -0.96
N VAL A 52 2.86 -2.00 -0.66
CA VAL A 52 2.57 -3.04 -1.65
C VAL A 52 1.06 -3.11 -1.80
N MET A 53 0.57 -3.00 -3.04
CA MET A 53 -0.86 -3.04 -3.31
C MET A 53 -1.27 -4.39 -3.87
N LEU A 54 -2.37 -4.93 -3.37
CA LEU A 54 -2.94 -6.19 -3.85
C LEU A 54 -4.05 -5.87 -4.85
N LEU A 55 -3.96 -6.42 -6.05
CA LEU A 55 -4.88 -6.15 -7.15
C LEU A 55 -5.70 -7.38 -7.49
N ASP A 56 -6.96 -7.17 -7.89
CA ASP A 56 -7.82 -8.26 -8.35
C ASP A 56 -7.52 -8.67 -9.79
N ARG A 57 -7.04 -7.74 -10.62
CA ARG A 57 -6.82 -7.96 -12.05
C ARG A 57 -5.56 -7.26 -12.54
N ASP A 58 -4.92 -7.83 -13.57
CA ASP A 58 -3.78 -7.18 -14.24
C ASP A 58 -4.14 -5.78 -14.73
N ALA A 59 -5.36 -5.60 -15.22
CA ALA A 59 -5.81 -4.31 -15.74
C ALA A 59 -5.79 -3.20 -14.69
N ASP A 60 -5.74 -3.53 -13.41
CA ASP A 60 -5.72 -2.55 -12.33
C ASP A 60 -4.32 -2.04 -12.00
N GLU A 61 -3.27 -2.53 -12.66
CA GLU A 61 -1.88 -2.09 -12.39
C GLU A 61 -1.71 -0.58 -12.55
N PHE A 62 -2.40 0.03 -13.50
CA PHE A 62 -2.29 1.47 -13.70
C PHE A 62 -2.81 2.25 -12.48
N LEU A 63 -3.78 1.69 -11.75
CA LEU A 63 -4.28 2.31 -10.52
C LEU A 63 -3.23 2.28 -9.42
N ALA A 64 -2.50 1.18 -9.29
CA ALA A 64 -1.42 1.09 -8.31
C ALA A 64 -0.31 2.09 -8.63
N LYS A 65 0.02 2.26 -9.90
CA LYS A 65 1.01 3.26 -10.33
C LYS A 65 0.55 4.68 -10.03
N ARG A 66 -0.71 5.00 -10.32
CA ARG A 66 -1.26 6.33 -10.05
C ARG A 66 -1.35 6.63 -8.57
N ALA A 67 -1.54 5.60 -7.75
CA ALA A 67 -1.55 5.75 -6.30
C ALA A 67 -0.15 5.82 -5.69
N GLU A 68 0.88 5.69 -6.51
CA GLU A 68 2.29 5.75 -6.08
C GLU A 68 2.65 4.60 -5.13
N ALA A 69 2.10 3.40 -5.37
CA ALA A 69 2.51 2.21 -4.65
C ALA A 69 3.95 1.83 -5.04
N ASP A 70 4.71 1.30 -4.10
CA ASP A 70 6.09 0.87 -4.37
C ASP A 70 6.13 -0.41 -5.20
N ALA A 71 5.14 -1.29 -5.00
CA ALA A 71 4.99 -2.51 -5.78
C ALA A 71 3.53 -2.97 -5.73
N TRP A 72 3.19 -3.96 -6.54
CA TRP A 72 1.84 -4.53 -6.55
C TRP A 72 1.90 -6.01 -6.93
N ILE A 73 0.90 -6.76 -6.46
CA ILE A 73 0.74 -8.18 -6.74
C ILE A 73 -0.70 -8.42 -7.16
N VAL A 74 -0.89 -9.14 -8.25
CA VAL A 74 -2.23 -9.51 -8.73
C VAL A 74 -2.65 -10.82 -8.06
N LYS A 75 -3.86 -10.85 -7.53
CA LYS A 75 -4.42 -12.06 -6.92
C LYS A 75 -4.62 -13.18 -7.95
N PRO A 76 -4.53 -14.46 -7.55
CA PRO A 76 -4.40 -14.95 -6.18
C PRO A 76 -3.00 -14.72 -5.61
N ILE A 77 -2.93 -14.51 -4.29
CA ILE A 77 -1.67 -14.18 -3.64
C ILE A 77 -0.85 -15.44 -3.41
N ASP A 78 0.34 -15.45 -3.99
CA ASP A 78 1.35 -16.48 -3.73
C ASP A 78 2.22 -16.00 -2.57
N ALA A 79 2.28 -16.78 -1.51
CA ALA A 79 3.03 -16.40 -0.31
C ALA A 79 4.52 -16.15 -0.61
N LEU A 80 5.11 -16.93 -1.52
CA LEU A 80 6.50 -16.78 -1.89
C LEU A 80 6.71 -15.47 -2.67
N LEU A 81 5.81 -15.15 -3.61
CA LEU A 81 5.87 -13.91 -4.36
C LEU A 81 5.68 -12.70 -3.45
N LEU A 82 4.75 -12.77 -2.51
CA LEU A 82 4.54 -11.68 -1.55
C LEU A 82 5.81 -11.44 -0.72
N ARG A 83 6.45 -12.53 -0.26
CA ARG A 83 7.67 -12.43 0.53
C ARG A 83 8.81 -11.79 -0.27
N ARG A 84 8.98 -12.20 -1.52
CA ARG A 84 10.00 -11.63 -2.41
C ARG A 84 9.73 -10.15 -2.66
N THR A 85 8.49 -9.80 -2.98
CA THR A 85 8.11 -8.42 -3.26
C THR A 85 8.36 -7.53 -2.06
N ALA A 86 7.97 -7.98 -0.87
CA ALA A 86 8.20 -7.24 0.36
C ALA A 86 9.69 -7.04 0.62
N ARG A 87 10.49 -8.08 0.40
CA ARG A 87 11.94 -8.01 0.59
C ARG A 87 12.57 -7.00 -0.36
N ASP A 88 12.17 -7.01 -1.64
CA ASP A 88 12.71 -6.11 -2.64
C ASP A 88 12.35 -4.66 -2.35
N VAL A 89 11.11 -4.42 -1.94
CA VAL A 89 10.65 -3.07 -1.57
C VAL A 89 11.42 -2.55 -0.36
N LEU A 90 11.61 -3.37 0.65
CA LEU A 90 12.35 -2.96 1.85
C LEU A 90 13.84 -2.77 1.59
N ALA A 91 14.40 -3.53 0.66
CA ALA A 91 15.82 -3.41 0.31
C ALA A 91 16.13 -2.08 -0.40
N ASP A 92 15.17 -1.53 -1.12
CA ASP A 92 15.32 -0.26 -1.84
C ASP A 92 15.13 0.97 -0.95
N ALA A 93 14.88 0.74 0.32
CA ALA A 93 14.64 1.83 1.28
C ALA A 93 15.90 2.67 1.56
#